data_899a900ae35ad1d622c50385b5c24891
#
_entry.id   899a900ae35ad1d622c50385b5c24891
#
_cell.length_a   1.000
_cell.length_b   1.000
_cell.length_c   1.000
_cell.angle_alpha   90.00
_cell.angle_beta   90.00
_cell.angle_gamma   90.00
#
_symmetry.space_group_name_H-M   'P 1'
#
loop_
_entity.id
_entity.type
_entity.pdbx_description
1 polymer ?
#
loop_
_entity_poly.entity_id
_entity_poly.type
_entity_poly.pdbx_seq_one_letter_code
_entity_poly.pdbx_strand_id
1 'polypeptide(L)'
;MAEIRTFCAVHPAEGLASKLAALPYDVYSRDEAREQVKKAPESFLAIDRPETQFPKDQDMYAPEVYQKAHDMLEEWIKRGSFVQDQQKCYYLYELTMDGRSQTGLVACASIDDYLNGVIKKHEIQGQKKSRTVSDTSIPAMHRPARSFLPTAKIRRSQK
;
A
#
# COMPACT_ATOMS: atom_id res chain seq x y z
N MET A 1 -26.39 -3.96 -7.41
CA MET A 1 -25.77 -3.15 -6.33
C MET A 1 -24.39 -3.75 -6.10
N ALA A 2 -23.33 -2.95 -5.96
CA ALA A 2 -21.99 -3.47 -5.75
C ALA A 2 -21.88 -4.18 -4.39
N GLU A 3 -21.26 -5.37 -4.38
CA GLU A 3 -21.00 -6.12 -3.16
C GLU A 3 -19.69 -5.63 -2.53
N ILE A 4 -19.75 -5.22 -1.26
CA ILE A 4 -18.58 -4.84 -0.47
C ILE A 4 -18.50 -5.65 0.82
N ARG A 5 -17.28 -5.99 1.27
CA ARG A 5 -17.02 -6.80 2.45
C ARG A 5 -15.97 -6.17 3.35
N THR A 6 -16.06 -6.48 4.63
CA THR A 6 -15.05 -6.16 5.64
C THR A 6 -13.80 -7.02 5.46
N PHE A 7 -12.65 -6.54 5.97
CA PHE A 7 -11.39 -7.29 5.98
C PHE A 7 -10.55 -6.95 7.22
N CYS A 8 -9.48 -7.71 7.45
CA CYS A 8 -8.50 -7.43 8.50
C CYS A 8 -7.34 -6.65 7.87
N ALA A 9 -7.25 -5.35 8.12
CA ALA A 9 -6.16 -4.55 7.60
C ALA A 9 -4.82 -4.84 8.29
N VAL A 10 -3.75 -4.63 7.55
CA VAL A 10 -2.40 -4.50 8.11
C VAL A 10 -2.08 -3.00 8.15
N HIS A 11 -1.70 -2.52 9.30
CA HIS A 11 -1.43 -1.10 9.52
C HIS A 11 -0.22 -0.90 10.44
N PRO A 12 0.40 0.30 10.49
CA PRO A 12 1.46 0.60 11.42
C PRO A 12 1.06 0.29 12.87
N ALA A 13 1.99 -0.27 13.65
CA ALA A 13 1.80 -0.40 15.09
C ALA A 13 1.64 0.98 15.75
N GLU A 14 1.04 0.99 16.94
CA GLU A 14 0.77 2.23 17.66
C GLU A 14 2.05 3.06 17.86
N GLY A 15 1.97 4.35 17.58
CA GLY A 15 3.10 5.30 17.67
C GLY A 15 4.09 5.24 16.51
N LEU A 16 3.99 4.28 15.57
CA LEU A 16 4.92 4.17 14.44
C LEU A 16 4.40 4.83 13.15
N ALA A 17 3.14 5.22 13.10
CA ALA A 17 2.53 5.75 11.88
C ALA A 17 3.32 6.92 11.28
N SER A 18 3.78 7.88 12.08
CA SER A 18 4.55 9.03 11.60
C SER A 18 5.93 8.69 11.04
N LYS A 19 6.55 7.60 11.51
CA LYS A 19 7.85 7.12 11.02
C LYS A 19 7.73 6.34 9.73
N LEU A 20 6.65 5.56 9.62
CA LEU A 20 6.40 4.68 8.49
C LEU A 20 5.70 5.41 7.34
N ALA A 21 5.04 6.55 7.62
CA ALA A 21 4.34 7.34 6.61
C ALA A 21 5.25 7.72 5.45
N ALA A 22 4.71 7.63 4.25
CA ALA A 22 5.36 8.08 3.01
C ALA A 22 4.36 8.84 2.15
N LEU A 23 4.85 9.77 1.36
CA LEU A 23 4.07 10.30 0.23
C LEU A 23 3.94 9.21 -0.84
N PRO A 24 2.95 9.31 -1.75
CA PRO A 24 2.81 8.39 -2.87
C PRO A 24 4.13 8.24 -3.64
N TYR A 25 4.41 7.02 -4.09
CA TYR A 25 5.69 6.65 -4.73
C TYR A 25 6.04 7.48 -5.98
N ASP A 26 5.04 8.00 -6.65
CA ASP A 26 5.14 8.77 -7.90
C ASP A 26 5.42 10.28 -7.69
N VAL A 27 5.40 10.74 -6.44
CA VAL A 27 5.77 12.11 -6.07
C VAL A 27 7.29 12.33 -6.20
N TYR A 28 8.08 11.26 -6.09
CA TYR A 28 9.54 11.34 -6.10
C TYR A 28 10.14 10.86 -7.41
N SER A 29 11.10 11.60 -7.94
CA SER A 29 12.04 11.07 -8.93
C SER A 29 12.89 9.94 -8.31
N ARG A 30 13.60 9.19 -9.14
CA ARG A 30 14.43 8.05 -8.68
C ARG A 30 15.53 8.47 -7.70
N ASP A 31 16.19 9.60 -7.97
CA ASP A 31 17.26 10.09 -7.10
C ASP A 31 16.70 10.69 -5.79
N GLU A 32 15.60 11.44 -5.86
CA GLU A 32 14.92 11.95 -4.67
C GLU A 32 14.43 10.83 -3.77
N ALA A 33 13.83 9.77 -4.32
CA ALA A 33 13.41 8.61 -3.54
C ALA A 33 14.59 7.97 -2.80
N ARG A 34 15.77 7.84 -3.44
CA ARG A 34 17.00 7.32 -2.80
C ARG A 34 17.43 8.18 -1.63
N GLU A 35 17.44 9.50 -1.81
CA GLU A 35 17.81 10.42 -0.73
C GLU A 35 16.80 10.40 0.42
N GLN A 36 15.51 10.27 0.13
CA GLN A 36 14.47 10.15 1.17
C GLN A 36 14.60 8.85 1.95
N VAL A 37 14.81 7.72 1.27
CA VAL A 37 15.01 6.42 1.93
C VAL A 37 16.27 6.40 2.79
N LYS A 38 17.37 7.07 2.36
CA LYS A 38 18.57 7.23 3.21
C LYS A 38 18.29 8.04 4.48
N LYS A 39 17.48 9.10 4.38
CA LYS A 39 17.10 9.95 5.54
C LYS A 39 16.12 9.26 6.48
N ALA A 40 15.20 8.47 5.92
CA ALA A 40 14.14 7.79 6.65
C ALA A 40 14.04 6.32 6.21
N PRO A 41 14.98 5.44 6.61
CA PRO A 41 15.02 4.05 6.15
C PRO A 41 13.84 3.19 6.63
N GLU A 42 13.13 3.64 7.65
CA GLU A 42 11.89 3.01 8.14
C GLU A 42 10.63 3.54 7.44
N SER A 43 10.74 4.50 6.53
CA SER A 43 9.59 4.95 5.74
C SER A 43 9.11 3.87 4.79
N PHE A 44 7.79 3.73 4.64
CA PHE A 44 7.18 2.80 3.70
C PHE A 44 7.65 3.01 2.26
N LEU A 45 8.17 4.20 1.95
CA LEU A 45 8.80 4.49 0.66
C LEU A 45 9.92 3.48 0.31
N ALA A 46 10.61 2.93 1.30
CA ALA A 46 11.65 1.91 1.08
C ALA A 46 11.08 0.59 0.52
N ILE A 47 9.81 0.29 0.82
CA ILE A 47 9.07 -0.87 0.28
C ILE A 47 8.43 -0.52 -1.07
N ASP A 48 7.85 0.68 -1.20
CA ASP A 48 7.23 1.15 -2.44
C ASP A 48 8.25 1.39 -3.57
N ARG A 49 9.48 1.77 -3.20
CA ARG A 49 10.60 2.05 -4.11
C ARG A 49 11.82 1.20 -3.74
N PRO A 50 11.69 -0.15 -3.81
CA PRO A 50 12.74 -1.07 -3.36
C PRO A 50 14.03 -0.95 -4.18
N GLU A 51 13.99 -0.48 -5.42
CA GLU A 51 15.14 -0.20 -6.27
C GLU A 51 16.08 0.87 -5.68
N THR A 52 15.61 1.64 -4.69
CA THR A 52 16.46 2.62 -3.98
C THR A 52 17.60 1.97 -3.20
N GLN A 53 17.50 0.67 -2.91
CA GLN A 53 18.47 -0.12 -2.16
C GLN A 53 19.44 -0.91 -3.05
N PHE A 54 19.31 -0.78 -4.37
CA PHE A 54 20.17 -1.38 -5.38
C PHE A 54 21.05 -0.31 -6.05
N PRO A 55 22.06 -0.67 -6.82
CA PRO A 55 22.85 0.25 -7.64
C PRO A 55 21.95 1.10 -8.57
N LYS A 56 22.46 2.25 -9.02
CA LYS A 56 21.65 3.19 -9.83
C LYS A 56 21.24 2.65 -11.20
N ASP A 57 22.01 1.74 -11.74
CA ASP A 57 21.81 1.08 -13.02
C ASP A 57 20.89 -0.15 -12.95
N GLN A 58 20.47 -0.55 -11.74
CA GLN A 58 19.52 -1.66 -11.55
C GLN A 58 18.20 -1.40 -12.27
N ASP A 59 17.75 -2.39 -13.03
CA ASP A 59 16.38 -2.38 -13.56
C ASP A 59 15.38 -2.44 -12.41
N MET A 60 14.56 -1.39 -12.32
CA MET A 60 13.54 -1.27 -11.26
C MET A 60 12.42 -2.31 -11.37
N TYR A 61 12.30 -2.98 -12.51
CA TYR A 61 11.31 -4.03 -12.76
C TYR A 61 11.91 -5.45 -12.69
N ALA A 62 13.13 -5.57 -12.25
CA ALA A 62 13.78 -6.87 -12.10
C ALA A 62 13.15 -7.69 -10.95
N PRO A 63 13.04 -9.03 -11.08
CA PRO A 63 12.41 -9.88 -10.07
C PRO A 63 13.01 -9.73 -8.66
N GLU A 64 14.32 -9.53 -8.55
CA GLU A 64 15.01 -9.36 -7.28
C GLU A 64 14.61 -8.07 -6.56
N VAL A 65 14.18 -7.03 -7.29
CA VAL A 65 13.69 -5.77 -6.73
C VAL A 65 12.34 -6.00 -6.06
N TYR A 66 11.45 -6.75 -6.70
CA TYR A 66 10.16 -7.14 -6.10
C TYR A 66 10.34 -8.08 -4.92
N GLN A 67 11.27 -9.04 -5.02
CA GLN A 67 11.59 -9.93 -3.90
C GLN A 67 12.08 -9.14 -2.69
N LYS A 68 12.92 -8.12 -2.90
CA LYS A 68 13.38 -7.23 -1.82
C LYS A 68 12.22 -6.52 -1.11
N ALA A 69 11.24 -5.98 -1.86
CA ALA A 69 10.04 -5.37 -1.28
C ALA A 69 9.25 -6.37 -0.42
N HIS A 70 9.06 -7.59 -0.93
CA HIS A 70 8.40 -8.67 -0.19
C HIS A 70 9.11 -8.99 1.11
N ASP A 71 10.42 -9.22 1.05
CA ASP A 71 11.22 -9.62 2.21
C ASP A 71 11.23 -8.54 3.29
N MET A 72 11.33 -7.27 2.89
CA MET A 72 11.24 -6.14 3.81
C MET A 72 9.86 -6.05 4.48
N LEU A 73 8.79 -6.23 3.72
CA LEU A 73 7.44 -6.21 4.26
C LEU A 73 7.24 -7.34 5.29
N GLU A 74 7.68 -8.57 4.98
CA GLU A 74 7.62 -9.70 5.89
C GLU A 74 8.46 -9.46 7.16
N GLU A 75 9.65 -8.89 7.01
CA GLU A 75 10.50 -8.52 8.14
C GLU A 75 9.82 -7.49 9.04
N TRP A 76 9.22 -6.44 8.46
CA TRP A 76 8.57 -5.39 9.23
C TRP A 76 7.30 -5.86 9.93
N ILE A 77 6.61 -6.84 9.38
CA ILE A 77 5.51 -7.52 10.06
C ILE A 77 6.05 -8.39 11.21
N LYS A 78 7.09 -9.18 10.97
CA LYS A 78 7.69 -10.05 11.99
C LYS A 78 8.24 -9.29 13.19
N ARG A 79 8.88 -8.13 12.95
CA ARG A 79 9.39 -7.27 14.05
C ARG A 79 8.31 -6.42 14.73
N GLY A 80 7.05 -6.50 14.27
CA GLY A 80 5.91 -5.79 14.86
C GLY A 80 5.77 -4.34 14.47
N SER A 81 6.48 -3.86 13.43
CA SER A 81 6.28 -2.50 12.87
C SER A 81 4.91 -2.36 12.22
N PHE A 82 4.41 -3.44 11.64
CA PHE A 82 3.06 -3.58 11.15
C PHE A 82 2.30 -4.65 11.92
N VAL A 83 1.04 -4.39 12.21
CA VAL A 83 0.15 -5.29 12.91
C VAL A 83 -1.09 -5.54 12.07
N GLN A 84 -1.64 -6.75 12.13
CA GLN A 84 -2.89 -7.10 11.47
C GLN A 84 -4.04 -7.07 12.47
N ASP A 85 -5.14 -6.43 12.10
CA ASP A 85 -6.36 -6.47 12.90
C ASP A 85 -6.87 -7.91 13.08
N GLN A 86 -7.34 -8.21 14.28
CA GLN A 86 -7.89 -9.53 14.62
C GLN A 86 -9.33 -9.70 14.11
N GLN A 87 -10.03 -8.59 13.90
CA GLN A 87 -11.44 -8.58 13.46
C GLN A 87 -11.57 -7.91 12.10
N LYS A 88 -12.48 -8.42 11.28
CA LYS A 88 -12.82 -7.81 10.01
C LYS A 88 -13.64 -6.55 10.23
N CYS A 89 -13.16 -5.43 9.70
CA CYS A 89 -13.81 -4.12 9.83
C CYS A 89 -13.95 -3.43 8.47
N TYR A 90 -14.79 -2.41 8.40
CA TYR A 90 -14.68 -1.33 7.43
C TYR A 90 -13.74 -0.27 8.01
N TYR A 91 -13.01 0.44 7.13
CA TYR A 91 -12.10 1.49 7.55
C TYR A 91 -12.53 2.82 6.96
N LEU A 92 -12.37 3.88 7.74
CA LEU A 92 -12.57 5.26 7.27
C LEU A 92 -11.20 5.85 6.97
N TYR A 93 -11.05 6.34 5.76
CA TYR A 93 -9.85 6.98 5.26
C TYR A 93 -10.13 8.48 5.13
N GLU A 94 -9.46 9.28 5.93
CA GLU A 94 -9.62 10.74 5.94
C GLU A 94 -8.35 11.42 5.42
N LEU A 95 -8.53 12.25 4.40
CA LEU A 95 -7.50 13.13 3.85
C LEU A 95 -7.90 14.58 4.12
N THR A 96 -6.94 15.37 4.59
CA THR A 96 -7.12 16.81 4.75
C THR A 96 -6.11 17.55 3.89
N MET A 97 -6.59 18.41 3.01
CA MET A 97 -5.78 19.27 2.14
C MET A 97 -6.35 20.70 2.21
N ASP A 98 -5.50 21.66 2.47
CA ASP A 98 -5.87 23.09 2.57
C ASP A 98 -7.03 23.34 3.57
N GLY A 99 -7.02 22.63 4.70
CA GLY A 99 -8.06 22.73 5.72
C GLY A 99 -9.39 22.05 5.38
N ARG A 100 -9.50 21.41 4.21
CA ARG A 100 -10.68 20.67 3.76
C ARG A 100 -10.47 19.18 3.93
N SER A 101 -11.30 18.54 4.75
CA SER A 101 -11.28 17.09 4.96
C SER A 101 -12.23 16.38 4.01
N GLN A 102 -11.78 15.24 3.48
CA GLN A 102 -12.56 14.30 2.69
C GLN A 102 -12.42 12.92 3.31
N THR A 103 -13.55 12.27 3.58
CA THR A 103 -13.59 10.94 4.19
C THR A 103 -14.12 9.92 3.19
N GLY A 104 -13.39 8.82 3.02
CA GLY A 104 -13.78 7.68 2.19
C GLY A 104 -13.96 6.41 3.01
N LEU A 105 -14.74 5.47 2.49
CA LEU A 105 -14.88 4.12 3.01
C LEU A 105 -13.90 3.18 2.31
N VAL A 106 -13.14 2.41 3.10
CA VAL A 106 -12.24 1.37 2.59
C VAL A 106 -12.83 -0.01 2.90
N ALA A 107 -13.01 -0.82 1.87
CA ALA A 107 -13.61 -2.15 1.94
C ALA A 107 -13.08 -3.03 0.80
N CYS A 108 -13.28 -4.34 0.89
CA CYS A 108 -13.09 -5.23 -0.25
C CYS A 108 -14.30 -5.12 -1.18
N ALA A 109 -14.06 -4.95 -2.47
CA ALA A 109 -15.09 -4.96 -3.50
C ALA A 109 -15.03 -6.28 -4.30
N SER A 110 -16.19 -6.71 -4.82
CA SER A 110 -16.28 -7.88 -5.68
C SER A 110 -15.52 -7.65 -6.99
N ILE A 111 -14.62 -8.58 -7.34
CA ILE A 111 -13.92 -8.56 -8.64
C ILE A 111 -14.90 -8.74 -9.78
N ASP A 112 -15.91 -9.60 -9.60
CA ASP A 112 -16.94 -9.84 -10.63
C ASP A 112 -17.76 -8.58 -10.90
N ASP A 113 -18.09 -7.82 -9.88
CA ASP A 113 -18.78 -6.53 -10.03
C ASP A 113 -17.93 -5.51 -10.80
N TYR A 114 -16.59 -5.55 -10.60
CA TYR A 114 -15.68 -4.72 -11.37
C TYR A 114 -15.59 -5.17 -12.84
N LEU A 115 -15.49 -6.46 -13.09
CA LEU A 115 -15.42 -7.02 -14.45
C LEU A 115 -16.70 -6.82 -15.22
N ASN A 116 -17.85 -6.99 -14.57
CA ASN A 116 -19.20 -6.84 -15.15
C ASN A 116 -19.66 -5.36 -15.25
N GLY A 117 -18.84 -4.41 -14.83
CA GLY A 117 -19.13 -2.97 -14.94
C GLY A 117 -20.19 -2.46 -13.95
N VAL A 118 -20.56 -3.24 -12.93
CA VAL A 118 -21.38 -2.78 -11.79
C VAL A 118 -20.61 -1.70 -11.02
N ILE A 119 -19.30 -1.92 -10.83
CA ILE A 119 -18.36 -0.91 -10.34
C ILE A 119 -17.74 -0.24 -11.57
N LYS A 120 -18.02 1.06 -11.73
CA LYS A 120 -17.48 1.83 -12.85
C LYS A 120 -15.99 2.10 -12.67
N LYS A 121 -15.22 1.87 -13.72
CA LYS A 121 -13.79 2.17 -13.75
C LYS A 121 -13.58 3.68 -13.74
N HIS A 122 -12.79 4.16 -12.79
CA HIS A 122 -12.44 5.58 -12.69
C HIS A 122 -11.35 5.95 -13.72
N GLU A 123 -10.34 5.08 -13.87
CA GLU A 123 -9.23 5.27 -14.81
C GLU A 123 -8.95 4.00 -15.59
N ILE A 124 -8.57 4.16 -16.85
CA ILE A 124 -8.02 3.07 -17.66
C ILE A 124 -6.51 3.11 -17.51
N GLN A 125 -5.97 2.28 -16.64
CA GLN A 125 -4.52 2.14 -16.50
C GLN A 125 -3.93 1.48 -17.74
N GLY A 126 -2.83 2.05 -18.27
CA GLY A 126 -2.08 1.43 -19.36
C GLY A 126 -1.56 0.04 -18.96
N GLN A 127 -1.46 -0.89 -19.92
CA GLN A 127 -1.06 -2.29 -19.67
C GLN A 127 0.27 -2.43 -18.88
N LYS A 128 1.24 -1.52 -19.07
CA LYS A 128 2.50 -1.51 -18.33
C LYS A 128 2.29 -1.25 -16.84
N LYS A 129 1.48 -0.25 -16.46
CA LYS A 129 1.18 0.06 -15.05
C LYS A 129 0.39 -1.07 -14.38
N SER A 130 -0.54 -1.69 -15.10
CA SER A 130 -1.32 -2.83 -14.60
C SER A 130 -0.44 -4.04 -14.29
N ARG A 131 0.56 -4.35 -15.14
CA ARG A 131 1.54 -5.42 -14.89
C ARG A 131 2.39 -5.11 -13.67
N THR A 132 2.91 -3.89 -13.55
CA THR A 132 3.73 -3.48 -12.40
C THR A 132 2.98 -3.65 -11.09
N VAL A 133 1.72 -3.23 -11.02
CA VAL A 133 0.88 -3.42 -9.82
C VAL A 133 0.66 -4.91 -9.53
N SER A 134 0.40 -5.73 -10.56
CA SER A 134 0.26 -7.18 -10.39
C SER A 134 1.57 -7.81 -9.91
N ASP A 135 2.69 -7.46 -10.51
CA ASP A 135 4.00 -8.05 -10.21
C ASP A 135 4.50 -7.63 -8.82
N THR A 136 4.19 -6.42 -8.37
CA THR A 136 4.45 -5.97 -7.00
C THR A 136 3.52 -6.62 -5.99
N SER A 137 2.26 -6.81 -6.36
CA SER A 137 1.23 -7.38 -5.47
C SER A 137 1.37 -8.89 -5.31
N ILE A 138 1.73 -9.63 -6.38
CA ILE A 138 1.79 -11.09 -6.38
C ILE A 138 2.81 -11.65 -5.38
N PRO A 139 4.07 -11.22 -5.32
CA PRO A 139 5.01 -11.68 -4.31
C PRO A 139 4.60 -11.29 -2.88
N ALA A 140 4.04 -10.09 -2.69
CA ALA A 140 3.58 -9.62 -1.40
C ALA A 140 2.26 -10.27 -0.95
N MET A 141 1.43 -10.74 -1.90
CA MET A 141 0.08 -11.26 -1.66
C MET A 141 -0.03 -12.79 -1.66
N HIS A 142 1.05 -13.55 -1.73
CA HIS A 142 1.00 -15.03 -1.72
C HIS A 142 0.48 -15.63 -0.40
N ARG A 143 -0.06 -14.80 0.49
CA ARG A 143 -0.88 -15.21 1.63
C ARG A 143 -2.23 -14.51 1.58
N PRO A 144 -3.34 -15.16 2.02
CA PRO A 144 -4.68 -14.64 1.83
C PRO A 144 -4.85 -13.25 2.42
N ALA A 145 -5.21 -12.32 1.54
CA ALA A 145 -5.79 -10.99 1.80
C ALA A 145 -5.13 -10.17 2.92
N ARG A 146 -3.87 -9.77 2.77
CA ARG A 146 -3.31 -8.67 3.55
C ARG A 146 -3.48 -7.37 2.74
N SER A 147 -4.53 -6.62 3.01
CA SER A 147 -4.71 -5.30 2.42
C SER A 147 -3.94 -4.27 3.23
N PHE A 148 -3.01 -3.60 2.59
CA PHE A 148 -2.22 -2.53 3.17
C PHE A 148 -2.99 -1.21 3.14
N LEU A 149 -3.04 -0.52 4.28
CA LEU A 149 -3.51 0.85 4.38
C LEU A 149 -2.32 1.73 4.76
N PRO A 150 -1.70 2.41 3.79
CA PRO A 150 -0.70 3.42 4.11
C PRO A 150 -1.36 4.57 4.88
N THR A 151 -0.60 5.16 5.73
CA THR A 151 -0.92 6.14 6.75
C THR A 151 -1.94 7.23 6.36
N ALA A 152 -3.17 7.00 6.75
CA ALA A 152 -4.16 8.04 6.96
C ALA A 152 -4.79 7.83 8.33
N LYS A 153 -5.54 8.81 8.81
CA LYS A 153 -6.26 8.71 10.08
C LYS A 153 -7.34 7.63 9.96
N ILE A 154 -6.99 6.39 10.34
CA ILE A 154 -7.90 5.24 10.22
C ILE A 154 -8.79 5.22 11.44
N ARG A 155 -10.10 5.36 11.25
CA ARG A 155 -11.11 5.08 12.28
C ARG A 155 -11.77 3.74 11.97
N ARG A 156 -11.82 2.84 12.94
CA ARG A 156 -12.56 1.58 12.85
C ARG A 156 -14.05 1.86 13.03
N SER A 157 -14.89 1.35 12.17
CA SER A 157 -16.33 1.29 12.37
C SER A 157 -16.72 -0.17 12.62
N GLN A 158 -17.19 -0.44 13.84
CA GLN A 158 -17.83 -1.71 14.18
C GLN A 158 -19.33 -1.58 13.89
N LYS A 159 -19.86 -2.41 13.03
CA LYS A 159 -21.24 -2.88 13.02
C LYS A 159 -21.28 -4.32 12.58
#